data_3481a50d6d41e1770aa3e4a84b76e61b
#
_entry.id   3481a50d6d41e1770aa3e4a84b76e61b
#
_cell.length_a   1.000
_cell.length_b   1.000
_cell.length_c   1.000
_cell.angle_alpha   90.00
_cell.angle_beta   90.00
_cell.angle_gamma   90.00
#
_symmetry.space_group_name_H-M   'P 1'
#
loop_
_entity.id
_entity.type
_entity.pdbx_description
1 polymer ?
#
loop_
_entity_poly.entity_id
_entity_poly.type
_entity_poly.pdbx_seq_one_letter_code
_entity_poly.pdbx_strand_id
1 'polypeptide(L)'
;VIREGFGVDAADTALRETAQRLVQQVRLGDVLARLGPERFGVLMRHGGHEAAEGLARRVTQAVAAPLVLHSGDEVGVGISVGMAAYSDATESLRQLQSEAASALGEARARNARRWQMFAVTH
;
A
#
# COMPACT_ATOMS: atom_id res chain seq x y z
N VAL A 1 15.57 -5.52 9.39
CA VAL A 1 15.31 -5.55 7.94
C VAL A 1 15.36 -6.98 7.44
N ILE A 2 14.40 -7.38 6.64
CA ILE A 2 14.33 -8.73 6.08
C ILE A 2 15.62 -9.10 5.37
N ARG A 3 16.15 -8.16 4.60
CA ARG A 3 17.34 -8.38 3.79
C ARG A 3 18.56 -8.76 4.62
N GLU A 4 18.71 -8.14 5.77
CA GLU A 4 19.84 -8.43 6.66
C GLU A 4 19.65 -9.74 7.41
N GLY A 5 18.43 -10.04 7.83
CA GLY A 5 18.13 -11.23 8.60
C GLY A 5 18.00 -12.50 7.78
N PHE A 6 17.44 -12.39 6.56
CA PHE A 6 17.07 -13.56 5.76
C PHE A 6 17.72 -13.61 4.38
N GLY A 7 18.39 -12.53 3.95
CA GLY A 7 19.07 -12.45 2.66
C GLY A 7 18.20 -11.90 1.54
N VAL A 8 18.80 -11.82 0.35
CA VAL A 8 18.20 -11.19 -0.83
C VAL A 8 16.98 -11.99 -1.32
N ASP A 9 17.05 -13.31 -1.31
CA ASP A 9 15.96 -14.16 -1.76
C ASP A 9 14.71 -13.97 -0.91
N ALA A 10 14.88 -13.80 0.39
CA ALA A 10 13.77 -13.55 1.30
C ALA A 10 13.15 -12.16 1.05
N ALA A 11 13.98 -11.15 0.78
CA ALA A 11 13.49 -9.81 0.45
C ALA A 11 12.70 -9.82 -0.86
N ASP A 12 13.18 -10.53 -1.87
CA ASP A 12 12.49 -10.68 -3.15
C ASP A 12 11.16 -11.41 -2.98
N THR A 13 11.14 -12.46 -2.18
CA THR A 13 9.92 -13.22 -1.89
C THR A 13 8.90 -12.33 -1.21
N ALA A 14 9.31 -11.57 -0.20
CA ALA A 14 8.42 -10.67 0.52
C ALA A 14 7.82 -9.60 -0.41
N LEU A 15 8.64 -9.02 -1.29
CA LEU A 15 8.18 -8.03 -2.25
C LEU A 15 7.17 -8.63 -3.22
N ARG A 16 7.48 -9.79 -3.77
CA ARG A 16 6.64 -10.46 -4.77
C ARG A 16 5.29 -10.84 -4.18
N GLU A 17 5.30 -11.45 -3.00
CA GLU A 17 4.07 -11.85 -2.32
C GLU A 17 3.21 -10.65 -1.95
N THR A 18 3.82 -9.59 -1.43
CA THR A 18 3.11 -8.37 -1.08
C THR A 18 2.48 -7.74 -2.33
N ALA A 19 3.24 -7.64 -3.42
CA ALA A 19 2.74 -7.09 -4.67
C ALA A 19 1.56 -7.91 -5.21
N GLN A 20 1.62 -9.23 -5.16
CA GLN A 20 0.52 -10.09 -5.59
C GLN A 20 -0.73 -9.87 -4.75
N ARG A 21 -0.59 -9.74 -3.44
CA ARG A 21 -1.70 -9.46 -2.55
C ARG A 21 -2.36 -8.12 -2.88
N LEU A 22 -1.55 -7.10 -3.19
CA LEU A 22 -2.06 -5.77 -3.57
C LEU A 22 -2.81 -5.82 -4.89
N VAL A 23 -2.27 -6.52 -5.88
CA VAL A 23 -2.91 -6.66 -7.19
C VAL A 23 -4.31 -7.28 -7.06
N GLN A 24 -4.47 -8.24 -6.17
CA GLN A 24 -5.76 -8.90 -5.96
C GLN A 24 -6.81 -7.98 -5.35
N GLN A 25 -6.39 -6.88 -4.73
CA GLN A 25 -7.31 -5.95 -4.07
C GLN A 25 -7.74 -4.78 -4.93
N VAL A 26 -7.01 -4.48 -6.00
CA VAL A 26 -7.38 -3.39 -6.91
C VAL A 26 -8.36 -3.86 -7.96
N ARG A 27 -9.22 -2.95 -8.40
CA ARG A 27 -10.24 -3.27 -9.41
C ARG A 27 -9.67 -3.13 -10.81
N LEU A 28 -10.35 -3.76 -11.75
CA LEU A 28 -10.05 -3.56 -13.16
C LEU A 28 -10.19 -2.07 -13.51
N GLY A 29 -9.19 -1.50 -14.15
CA GLY A 29 -9.17 -0.10 -14.50
C GLY A 29 -8.43 0.79 -13.50
N ASP A 30 -8.20 0.30 -12.29
CA ASP A 30 -7.35 1.01 -11.33
C ASP A 30 -5.89 0.73 -11.66
N VAL A 31 -5.02 1.68 -11.32
CA VAL A 31 -3.59 1.56 -11.63
C VAL A 31 -2.81 1.39 -10.32
N LEU A 32 -2.09 0.29 -10.24
CA LEU A 32 -1.16 0.02 -9.13
C LEU A 32 0.26 0.19 -9.64
N ALA A 33 1.08 0.94 -8.92
CA ALA A 33 2.47 1.16 -9.29
C ALA A 33 3.37 1.02 -8.07
N ARG A 34 4.60 0.56 -8.30
CA ARG A 34 5.63 0.57 -7.26
C ARG A 34 6.38 1.89 -7.35
N LEU A 35 6.40 2.65 -6.25
CA LEU A 35 7.02 3.98 -6.21
C LEU A 35 8.38 3.99 -5.54
N GLY A 36 8.73 2.93 -4.84
CA GLY A 36 10.00 2.80 -4.15
C GLY A 36 10.18 1.38 -3.63
N PRO A 37 11.26 1.10 -2.88
CA PRO A 37 11.54 -0.27 -2.43
C PRO A 37 10.41 -0.91 -1.62
N GLU A 38 9.71 -0.10 -0.84
CA GLU A 38 8.63 -0.58 0.04
C GLU A 38 7.38 0.30 -0.10
N ARG A 39 7.27 1.02 -1.21
CA ARG A 39 6.20 2.00 -1.40
C ARG A 39 5.44 1.75 -2.68
N PHE A 40 4.13 1.76 -2.56
CA PHE A 40 3.22 1.54 -3.68
C PHE A 40 2.27 2.74 -3.79
N GLY A 41 1.78 2.96 -4.99
CA GLY A 41 0.73 3.92 -5.24
C GLY A 41 -0.39 3.27 -6.01
N VAL A 42 -1.62 3.67 -5.73
CA VAL A 42 -2.77 3.25 -6.50
C VAL A 42 -3.61 4.45 -6.88
N LEU A 43 -4.01 4.50 -8.14
CA LEU A 43 -4.96 5.46 -8.65
C LEU A 43 -6.26 4.73 -8.93
N MET A 44 -7.29 5.09 -8.20
CA MET A 44 -8.62 4.50 -8.34
C MET A 44 -9.48 5.46 -9.16
N ARG A 45 -10.13 4.95 -10.19
CA ARG A 45 -10.88 5.79 -11.12
C ARG A 45 -12.22 6.27 -10.59
N HIS A 46 -12.85 5.48 -9.75
CA HIS A 46 -14.22 5.76 -9.30
C HIS A 46 -14.41 5.40 -7.84
N GLY A 47 -15.43 5.98 -7.24
CA GLY A 47 -15.92 5.59 -5.93
C GLY A 47 -15.56 6.51 -4.79
N GLY A 48 -14.76 7.52 -5.03
CA GLY A 48 -14.45 8.54 -4.03
C GLY A 48 -13.86 7.99 -2.75
N HIS A 49 -14.14 8.66 -1.65
CA HIS A 49 -13.56 8.36 -0.35
C HIS A 49 -13.94 6.96 0.15
N GLU A 50 -15.16 6.52 -0.09
CA GLU A 50 -15.62 5.19 0.32
C GLU A 50 -14.83 4.08 -0.35
N ALA A 51 -14.53 4.23 -1.63
CA ALA A 51 -13.74 3.26 -2.36
C ALA A 51 -12.32 3.19 -1.83
N ALA A 52 -11.73 4.34 -1.50
CA ALA A 52 -10.40 4.41 -0.93
C ALA A 52 -10.35 3.75 0.46
N GLU A 53 -11.35 4.01 1.30
CA GLU A 53 -11.44 3.36 2.61
C GLU A 53 -11.60 1.85 2.49
N GLY A 54 -12.44 1.39 1.57
CA GLY A 54 -12.63 -0.02 1.31
C GLY A 54 -11.35 -0.70 0.86
N LEU A 55 -10.62 -0.05 -0.06
CA LEU A 55 -9.33 -0.57 -0.51
C LEU A 55 -8.34 -0.63 0.64
N ALA A 56 -8.22 0.44 1.43
CA ALA A 56 -7.30 0.48 2.55
C ALA A 56 -7.57 -0.67 3.53
N ARG A 57 -8.83 -0.95 3.81
CA ARG A 57 -9.24 -2.03 4.70
C ARG A 57 -8.85 -3.39 4.14
N ARG A 58 -9.16 -3.63 2.86
CA ARG A 58 -8.82 -4.91 2.20
C ARG A 58 -7.31 -5.12 2.12
N VAL A 59 -6.57 -4.07 1.76
CA VAL A 59 -5.11 -4.14 1.65
C VAL A 59 -4.48 -4.40 3.01
N THR A 60 -4.93 -3.71 4.04
CA THR A 60 -4.42 -3.89 5.39
C THR A 60 -4.60 -5.34 5.86
N GLN A 61 -5.78 -5.91 5.61
CA GLN A 61 -6.07 -7.29 5.97
C GLN A 61 -5.25 -8.29 5.16
N ALA A 62 -5.15 -8.06 3.85
CA ALA A 62 -4.42 -8.98 2.96
C ALA A 62 -2.93 -9.02 3.29
N VAL A 63 -2.34 -7.86 3.59
CA VAL A 63 -0.90 -7.77 3.87
C VAL A 63 -0.58 -8.24 5.30
N ALA A 64 -1.55 -8.21 6.20
CA ALA A 64 -1.34 -8.64 7.58
C ALA A 64 -1.10 -10.15 7.71
N ALA A 65 -1.56 -10.94 6.75
CA ALA A 65 -1.31 -12.38 6.77
C ALA A 65 0.19 -12.66 6.68
N PRO A 66 0.74 -13.57 7.51
CA PRO A 66 2.16 -13.85 7.48
C PRO A 66 2.64 -14.34 6.12
N LEU A 67 3.87 -13.97 5.77
CA LEU A 67 4.56 -14.46 4.59
C LEU A 67 5.37 -15.69 4.98
N VAL A 68 5.30 -16.74 4.16
CA VAL A 68 6.10 -17.95 4.37
C VAL A 68 7.28 -17.89 3.41
N LEU A 69 8.48 -17.90 3.96
CA LEU A 69 9.72 -17.88 3.19
C LEU A 69 10.10 -19.28 2.72
N HIS A 70 11.05 -19.35 1.81
CA HIS A 70 11.56 -20.64 1.33
C HIS A 70 12.12 -21.52 2.45
N SER A 71 12.63 -20.89 3.50
CA SER A 71 13.12 -21.59 4.68
C SER A 71 12.01 -22.21 5.54
N GLY A 72 10.75 -21.87 5.26
CA GLY A 72 9.62 -22.25 6.09
C GLY A 72 9.30 -21.26 7.20
N ASP A 73 10.15 -20.26 7.42
CA ASP A 73 9.91 -19.25 8.42
C ASP A 73 8.74 -18.34 8.01
N GLU A 74 7.97 -17.91 8.99
CA GLU A 74 6.90 -16.96 8.78
C GLU A 74 7.37 -15.56 9.18
N VAL A 75 7.07 -14.58 8.32
CA VAL A 75 7.41 -13.18 8.57
C VAL A 75 6.14 -12.34 8.51
N GLY A 76 5.86 -11.61 9.59
CA GLY A 76 4.76 -10.67 9.63
C GLY A 76 5.23 -9.32 9.08
N VAL A 77 4.45 -8.76 8.15
CA VAL A 77 4.65 -7.41 7.66
C VAL A 77 3.31 -6.71 7.70
N GLY A 78 3.33 -5.39 7.72
CA GLY A 78 2.11 -4.60 7.67
C GLY A 78 2.27 -3.50 6.64
N ILE A 79 1.17 -2.81 6.37
CA ILE A 79 1.14 -1.71 5.42
C ILE A 79 0.45 -0.51 6.06
N SER A 80 1.05 0.68 5.88
CA SER A 80 0.43 1.95 6.22
C SER A 80 -0.15 2.55 4.96
N VAL A 81 -1.40 3.02 5.01
CA VAL A 81 -2.09 3.55 3.85
C VAL A 81 -2.49 5.00 4.09
N GLY A 82 -2.08 5.89 3.19
CA GLY A 82 -2.56 7.26 3.16
C GLY A 82 -3.49 7.44 1.96
N MET A 83 -4.61 8.09 2.16
CA MET A 83 -5.65 8.23 1.14
C MET A 83 -5.98 9.69 0.87
N ALA A 84 -6.33 9.98 -0.38
CA ALA A 84 -6.91 11.26 -0.76
C ALA A 84 -7.96 11.02 -1.84
N ALA A 85 -9.06 11.73 -1.76
CA ALA A 85 -10.15 11.62 -2.72
C ALA A 85 -10.33 12.93 -3.48
N TYR A 86 -10.58 12.81 -4.76
CA TYR A 86 -10.92 13.98 -5.59
C TYR A 86 -12.24 14.59 -5.12
N SER A 87 -12.25 15.90 -5.05
CA SER A 87 -13.46 16.66 -4.73
C SER A 87 -13.47 17.95 -5.57
N ASP A 88 -14.58 18.68 -5.49
CA ASP A 88 -14.69 19.95 -6.19
C ASP A 88 -13.64 20.99 -5.74
N ALA A 89 -13.12 20.81 -4.53
CA ALA A 89 -12.06 21.67 -3.99
C ALA A 89 -10.67 21.28 -4.48
N THR A 90 -10.54 20.14 -5.15
CA THR A 90 -9.24 19.66 -5.62
C THR A 90 -8.80 20.44 -6.85
N GLU A 91 -7.62 21.05 -6.77
CA GLU A 91 -7.11 21.89 -7.85
C GLU A 91 -6.19 21.15 -8.81
N SER A 92 -5.52 20.07 -8.33
CA SER A 92 -4.55 19.35 -9.14
C SER A 92 -4.31 17.95 -8.61
N LEU A 93 -3.75 17.12 -9.47
CA LEU A 93 -3.28 15.78 -9.07
C LEU A 93 -2.18 15.87 -8.00
N ARG A 94 -1.33 16.89 -8.11
CA ARG A 94 -0.28 17.15 -7.12
C ARG A 94 -0.87 17.37 -5.74
N GLN A 95 -1.98 18.09 -5.65
CA GLN A 95 -2.68 18.31 -4.39
C GLN A 95 -3.17 16.99 -3.80
N LEU A 96 -3.76 16.12 -4.61
CA LEU A 96 -4.20 14.80 -4.16
C LEU A 96 -3.04 13.96 -3.64
N GLN A 97 -1.92 13.99 -4.35
CA GLN A 97 -0.72 13.26 -3.92
C GLN A 97 -0.20 13.78 -2.59
N SER A 98 -0.19 15.11 -2.42
CA SER A 98 0.23 15.73 -1.17
C SER A 98 -0.67 15.37 -0.01
N GLU A 99 -1.98 15.36 -0.23
CA GLU A 99 -2.96 14.97 0.79
C GLU A 99 -2.77 13.50 1.20
N ALA A 100 -2.58 12.62 0.21
CA ALA A 100 -2.33 11.21 0.48
C ALA A 100 -1.02 11.01 1.24
N ALA A 101 0.01 11.76 0.90
CA ALA A 101 1.29 11.71 1.59
C ALA A 101 1.17 12.16 3.04
N SER A 102 0.41 13.23 3.29
CA SER A 102 0.16 13.71 4.66
C SER A 102 -0.60 12.68 5.48
N ALA A 103 -1.63 12.09 4.89
CA ALA A 103 -2.42 11.05 5.55
C ALA A 103 -1.55 9.82 5.87
N LEU A 104 -0.66 9.44 4.96
CA LEU A 104 0.27 8.35 5.19
C LEU A 104 1.23 8.67 6.33
N GLY A 105 1.73 9.90 6.39
CA GLY A 105 2.59 10.35 7.49
C GLY A 105 1.89 10.24 8.83
N GLU A 106 0.63 10.63 8.91
CA GLU A 106 -0.17 10.49 10.13
C GLU A 106 -0.38 9.03 10.52
N ALA A 107 -0.69 8.18 9.54
CA ALA A 107 -0.87 6.75 9.78
C ALA A 107 0.41 6.12 10.32
N ARG A 108 1.56 6.48 9.78
CA ARG A 108 2.85 5.96 10.21
C ARG A 108 3.25 6.48 11.59
N ALA A 109 2.85 7.70 11.94
CA ALA A 109 3.10 8.24 13.27
C ALA A 109 2.36 7.43 14.35
N ARG A 110 1.17 6.93 14.02
CA ARG A 110 0.40 6.08 14.93
C ARG A 110 0.91 4.64 14.96
N ASN A 111 1.27 4.09 13.81
CA ASN A 111 1.63 2.68 13.70
C ASN A 111 2.47 2.44 12.43
N ALA A 112 3.75 2.68 12.55
CA ALA A 112 4.67 2.51 11.42
C ALA A 112 4.72 1.05 10.97
N ARG A 113 4.49 0.83 9.68
CA ARG A 113 4.56 -0.48 9.05
C ARG A 113 5.65 -0.47 7.97
N ARG A 114 6.11 -1.66 7.62
CA ARG A 114 7.14 -1.81 6.61
C ARG A 114 6.72 -1.26 5.25
N TRP A 115 5.56 -1.71 4.79
CA TRP A 115 5.04 -1.31 3.48
C TRP A 115 4.22 -0.05 3.58
N GLN A 116 4.25 0.75 2.53
CA GLN A 116 3.56 2.03 2.47
C GLN A 116 2.77 2.12 1.17
N MET A 117 1.59 2.70 1.24
CA MET A 117 0.76 2.89 0.05
C MET A 117 0.12 4.27 0.05
N PHE A 118 0.19 4.94 -1.10
CA PHE A 118 -0.62 6.12 -1.39
C PHE A 118 -1.82 5.68 -2.21
N ALA A 119 -3.01 5.94 -1.73
CA ALA A 119 -4.23 5.64 -2.47
C ALA A 119 -4.92 6.95 -2.84
N VAL A 120 -5.05 7.20 -4.13
CA VAL A 120 -5.71 8.38 -4.67
C VAL A 120 -6.91 7.92 -5.48
N THR A 121 -8.08 8.49 -5.22
CA THR A 121 -9.30 8.14 -5.94
C THR A 121 -9.90 9.37 -6.59
N HIS A 122 -10.46 9.16 -7.75
CA HIS A 122 -11.14 10.20 -8.52
C HIS A 122 -12.61 10.36 -8.09
#